data_2f649f9ed19b87d4110e957a42ffd682
#
_entry.id   2f649f9ed19b87d4110e957a42ffd682
#
_cell.length_a   1.000
_cell.length_b   1.000
_cell.length_c   1.000
_cell.angle_alpha   90.00
_cell.angle_beta   90.00
_cell.angle_gamma   90.00
#
_symmetry.space_group_name_H-M   'P 1'
#
loop_
_entity.id
_entity.type
_entity.pdbx_description
1 polymer ?
#
loop_
_entity_poly.entity_id
_entity_poly.type
_entity_poly.pdbx_seq_one_letter_code
_entity_poly.pdbx_strand_id
1 'polypeptide(L)'
;MATITQPKVEPTTLSNEEVLRYSRHLIMPEVGMEGQQKLKAAKVLCIGAGGLGSPLALYLAAAGVGTMGVVDFDVVDYTNLQRQIIHTTEDVGRKKTQSAKETINAINPNVEVVLHNVRITSENALDLIRPYDIVVDGTDNFPTRYLTNDACVLLKKPNVYGSIFRFEGQASVFAPHLGGPCYRCLYPKIGRAHV
;
A
#
# COMPACT_ATOMS: atom_id res chain seq x y z
N MET A 1 -5.37 -20.28 16.12
CA MET A 1 -5.37 -19.19 15.13
C MET A 1 -5.44 -17.88 15.89
N ALA A 2 -4.43 -17.03 15.80
CA ALA A 2 -4.47 -15.71 16.42
C ALA A 2 -5.50 -14.87 15.67
N THR A 3 -6.56 -14.45 16.37
CA THR A 3 -7.56 -13.54 15.82
C THR A 3 -6.87 -12.19 15.66
N ILE A 4 -6.61 -11.78 14.44
CA ILE A 4 -6.14 -10.42 14.15
C ILE A 4 -7.26 -9.48 14.61
N THR A 5 -7.05 -8.80 15.74
CA THR A 5 -7.97 -7.76 16.20
C THR A 5 -7.92 -6.64 15.16
N GLN A 6 -8.98 -6.55 14.37
CA GLN A 6 -9.13 -5.56 13.32
C GLN A 6 -9.11 -4.15 13.94
N PRO A 7 -8.46 -3.17 13.30
CA PRO A 7 -8.64 -1.78 13.69
C PRO A 7 -10.15 -1.46 13.68
N LYS A 8 -10.64 -0.77 14.71
CA LYS A 8 -12.02 -0.28 14.78
C LYS A 8 -12.16 0.82 13.72
N VAL A 9 -12.51 0.40 12.50
CA VAL A 9 -12.89 1.34 11.45
C VAL A 9 -14.40 1.52 11.57
N GLU A 10 -14.86 2.75 11.73
CA GLU A 10 -16.30 3.03 11.75
C GLU A 10 -16.88 2.73 10.36
N PRO A 11 -17.98 1.94 10.27
CA PRO A 11 -18.55 1.56 9.00
C PRO A 11 -19.11 2.79 8.27
N THR A 12 -18.65 3.00 7.04
CA THR A 12 -19.20 4.00 6.13
C THR A 12 -20.28 3.38 5.26
N THR A 13 -21.36 4.12 4.98
CA THR A 13 -22.44 3.66 4.11
C THR A 13 -21.97 3.63 2.64
N LEU A 14 -22.39 2.61 1.89
CA LEU A 14 -22.20 2.53 0.44
C LEU A 14 -23.34 3.27 -0.29
N SER A 15 -23.02 3.99 -1.35
CA SER A 15 -24.01 4.51 -2.29
C SER A 15 -24.60 3.38 -3.14
N ASN A 16 -25.73 3.63 -3.82
CA ASN A 16 -26.32 2.66 -4.74
C ASN A 16 -25.36 2.28 -5.89
N GLU A 17 -24.57 3.23 -6.38
CA GLU A 17 -23.56 2.99 -7.41
C GLU A 17 -22.43 2.10 -6.90
N GLU A 18 -21.99 2.30 -5.66
CA GLU A 18 -21.00 1.45 -5.00
C GLU A 18 -21.54 0.03 -4.75
N VAL A 19 -22.81 -0.10 -4.37
CA VAL A 19 -23.45 -1.41 -4.23
C VAL A 19 -23.46 -2.16 -5.58
N LEU A 20 -23.76 -1.49 -6.67
CA LEU A 20 -23.68 -2.08 -8.01
C LEU A 20 -22.24 -2.45 -8.37
N ARG A 21 -21.28 -1.54 -8.15
CA ARG A 21 -19.85 -1.75 -8.45
C ARG A 21 -19.30 -2.95 -7.72
N TYR A 22 -19.59 -3.10 -6.44
CA TYR A 22 -19.03 -4.15 -5.57
C TYR A 22 -19.97 -5.35 -5.41
N SER A 23 -21.00 -5.49 -6.26
CA SER A 23 -22.02 -6.54 -6.13
C SER A 23 -21.41 -7.94 -6.03
N ARG A 24 -20.29 -8.22 -6.71
CA ARG A 24 -19.58 -9.50 -6.64
C ARG A 24 -18.90 -9.75 -5.29
N HIS A 25 -18.46 -8.70 -4.60
CA HIS A 25 -17.96 -8.79 -3.24
C HIS A 25 -19.09 -8.99 -2.24
N LEU A 26 -20.23 -8.32 -2.46
CA LEU A 26 -21.37 -8.33 -1.51
C LEU A 26 -22.01 -9.71 -1.41
N ILE A 27 -21.95 -10.53 -2.48
CA ILE A 27 -22.49 -11.90 -2.46
C ILE A 27 -21.54 -12.94 -1.86
N MET A 28 -20.27 -12.57 -1.60
CA MET A 28 -19.29 -13.47 -0.98
C MET A 28 -19.46 -13.43 0.55
N PRO A 29 -19.75 -14.57 1.21
CA PRO A 29 -19.95 -14.59 2.67
C PRO A 29 -18.77 -14.03 3.46
N GLU A 30 -17.54 -14.17 2.95
CA GLU A 30 -16.31 -13.73 3.59
C GLU A 30 -16.14 -12.20 3.54
N VAL A 31 -16.82 -11.51 2.65
CA VAL A 31 -16.75 -10.06 2.48
C VAL A 31 -18.09 -9.42 2.88
N GLY A 32 -19.13 -9.67 2.12
CA GLY A 32 -20.48 -9.14 2.36
C GLY A 32 -20.52 -7.61 2.42
N MET A 33 -21.63 -7.09 2.90
CA MET A 33 -21.81 -5.63 3.09
C MET A 33 -20.83 -5.07 4.12
N GLU A 34 -20.65 -5.76 5.24
CA GLU A 34 -19.77 -5.32 6.32
C GLU A 34 -18.31 -5.24 5.89
N GLY A 35 -17.82 -6.25 5.16
CA GLY A 35 -16.45 -6.26 4.63
C GLY A 35 -16.22 -5.13 3.64
N GLN A 36 -17.19 -4.87 2.74
CA GLN A 36 -17.06 -3.77 1.78
C GLN A 36 -17.11 -2.39 2.45
N GLN A 37 -17.93 -2.22 3.49
CA GLN A 37 -17.93 -0.99 4.29
C GLN A 37 -16.60 -0.77 5.01
N LYS A 38 -15.98 -1.85 5.51
CA LYS A 38 -14.63 -1.79 6.10
C LYS A 38 -13.57 -1.41 5.06
N LEU A 39 -13.64 -1.95 3.84
CA LEU A 39 -12.74 -1.56 2.74
C LEU A 39 -12.88 -0.07 2.42
N LYS A 40 -14.11 0.42 2.30
CA LYS A 40 -14.39 1.84 2.04
C LYS A 40 -13.88 2.76 3.16
N ALA A 41 -13.92 2.32 4.39
CA ALA A 41 -13.45 3.10 5.53
C ALA A 41 -11.92 3.04 5.70
N ALA A 42 -11.26 2.04 5.12
CA ALA A 42 -9.82 1.80 5.31
C ALA A 42 -8.95 2.86 4.62
N LYS A 43 -7.84 3.19 5.28
CA LYS A 43 -6.79 4.09 4.79
C LYS A 43 -5.49 3.31 4.63
N VAL A 44 -5.04 3.16 3.39
CA VAL A 44 -3.85 2.37 3.04
C VAL A 44 -2.76 3.29 2.50
N LEU A 45 -1.54 3.20 3.05
CA LEU A 45 -0.38 3.90 2.54
C LEU A 45 0.46 2.95 1.68
N CYS A 46 0.59 3.28 0.40
CA CYS A 46 1.48 2.58 -0.52
C CYS A 46 2.82 3.33 -0.61
N ILE A 47 3.90 2.69 -0.17
CA ILE A 47 5.25 3.24 -0.29
C ILE A 47 5.88 2.68 -1.55
N GLY A 48 6.03 3.55 -2.54
CA GLY A 48 6.48 3.24 -3.89
C GLY A 48 5.32 2.99 -4.86
N ALA A 49 5.34 3.73 -5.98
CA ALA A 49 4.46 3.53 -7.14
C ALA A 49 5.21 2.78 -8.27
N GLY A 50 6.12 1.89 -7.89
CA GLY A 50 6.96 1.11 -8.78
C GLY A 50 6.32 -0.20 -9.25
N GLY A 51 7.15 -1.22 -9.56
CA GLY A 51 6.70 -2.49 -10.12
C GLY A 51 5.75 -3.29 -9.23
N LEU A 52 5.96 -3.29 -7.90
CA LEU A 52 5.06 -3.94 -6.94
C LEU A 52 3.90 -3.01 -6.56
N GLY A 53 4.16 -1.71 -6.38
CA GLY A 53 3.13 -0.74 -6.03
C GLY A 53 2.07 -0.59 -7.12
N SER A 54 2.44 -0.71 -8.40
CA SER A 54 1.52 -0.58 -9.53
C SER A 54 0.33 -1.53 -9.48
N PRO A 55 0.52 -2.86 -9.58
CA PRO A 55 -0.60 -3.80 -9.57
C PRO A 55 -1.38 -3.73 -8.27
N LEU A 56 -0.69 -3.53 -7.15
CA LEU A 56 -1.32 -3.44 -5.84
C LEU A 56 -2.26 -2.25 -5.74
N ALA A 57 -1.82 -1.07 -6.17
CA ALA A 57 -2.66 0.13 -6.16
C ALA A 57 -3.89 -0.04 -7.06
N LEU A 58 -3.75 -0.65 -8.25
CA LEU A 58 -4.87 -0.91 -9.16
C LEU A 58 -5.91 -1.85 -8.52
N TYR A 59 -5.48 -2.95 -7.91
CA TYR A 59 -6.39 -3.90 -7.29
C TYR A 59 -7.04 -3.37 -6.01
N LEU A 60 -6.32 -2.62 -5.17
CA LEU A 60 -6.90 -1.98 -3.98
C LEU A 60 -7.95 -0.92 -4.38
N ALA A 61 -7.67 -0.14 -5.43
CA ALA A 61 -8.64 0.81 -5.98
C ALA A 61 -9.89 0.10 -6.51
N ALA A 62 -9.72 -0.95 -7.31
CA ALA A 62 -10.82 -1.75 -7.83
C ALA A 62 -11.65 -2.40 -6.72
N ALA A 63 -10.99 -2.86 -5.64
CA ALA A 63 -11.64 -3.44 -4.46
C ALA A 63 -12.41 -2.40 -3.61
N GLY A 64 -12.16 -1.11 -3.80
CA GLY A 64 -12.89 -0.04 -3.12
C GLY A 64 -12.31 0.34 -1.76
N VAL A 65 -10.98 0.33 -1.61
CA VAL A 65 -10.31 0.97 -0.48
C VAL A 65 -10.61 2.47 -0.52
N GLY A 66 -11.10 3.04 0.60
CA GLY A 66 -11.61 4.40 0.60
C GLY A 66 -10.56 5.48 0.45
N THR A 67 -9.43 5.35 1.13
CA THR A 67 -8.31 6.31 1.02
C THR A 67 -7.00 5.60 0.73
N MET A 68 -6.30 6.04 -0.28
CA MET A 68 -4.98 5.54 -0.66
C MET A 68 -3.95 6.66 -0.63
N GLY A 69 -2.97 6.56 0.27
CA GLY A 69 -1.77 7.39 0.23
C GLY A 69 -0.74 6.78 -0.73
N VAL A 70 -0.15 7.58 -1.59
CA VAL A 70 0.90 7.14 -2.51
C VAL A 70 2.16 7.96 -2.24
N VAL A 71 3.21 7.30 -1.74
CA VAL A 71 4.52 7.91 -1.47
C VAL A 71 5.48 7.53 -2.57
N ASP A 72 5.91 8.49 -3.36
CA ASP A 72 6.97 8.33 -4.35
C ASP A 72 7.56 9.70 -4.68
N PHE A 73 8.87 9.79 -4.90
CA PHE A 73 9.54 11.06 -5.22
C PHE A 73 10.01 11.12 -6.68
N ASP A 74 9.92 10.00 -7.41
CA ASP A 74 10.43 9.87 -8.77
C ASP A 74 9.46 10.43 -9.81
N VAL A 75 10.00 10.56 -11.01
CA VAL A 75 9.24 10.73 -12.25
C VAL A 75 9.12 9.41 -13.00
N VAL A 76 8.13 9.31 -13.87
CA VAL A 76 7.98 8.16 -14.76
C VAL A 76 9.11 8.17 -15.79
N ASP A 77 9.85 7.07 -15.87
CA ASP A 77 10.88 6.85 -16.88
C ASP A 77 10.42 5.79 -17.89
N TYR A 78 10.81 5.95 -19.14
CA TYR A 78 10.45 5.01 -20.21
C TYR A 78 10.87 3.57 -19.89
N THR A 79 12.01 3.39 -19.24
CA THR A 79 12.54 2.08 -18.81
C THR A 79 11.74 1.44 -17.67
N ASN A 80 10.82 2.17 -17.07
CA ASN A 80 9.95 1.65 -16.00
C ASN A 80 8.70 0.95 -16.55
N LEU A 81 8.25 1.31 -17.75
CA LEU A 81 6.93 0.96 -18.29
C LEU A 81 6.71 -0.54 -18.48
N GLN A 82 7.77 -1.31 -18.67
CA GLN A 82 7.67 -2.77 -18.84
C GLN A 82 7.19 -3.52 -17.57
N ARG A 83 7.16 -2.86 -16.37
CA ARG A 83 6.71 -3.45 -15.10
C ARG A 83 5.86 -2.52 -14.23
N GLN A 84 5.93 -1.22 -14.42
CA GLN A 84 5.16 -0.22 -13.65
C GLN A 84 3.86 0.12 -14.39
N ILE A 85 2.95 -0.87 -14.43
CA ILE A 85 1.75 -0.87 -15.27
C ILE A 85 0.69 0.18 -14.93
N ILE A 86 0.86 0.91 -13.82
CA ILE A 86 0.00 2.03 -13.45
C ILE A 86 0.28 3.30 -14.27
N HIS A 87 1.45 3.35 -14.91
CA HIS A 87 1.91 4.45 -15.74
C HIS A 87 1.80 4.11 -17.22
N THR A 88 1.59 5.11 -18.06
CA THR A 88 1.52 4.98 -19.51
C THR A 88 2.70 5.69 -20.19
N THR A 89 2.85 5.50 -21.50
CA THR A 89 3.89 6.19 -22.29
C THR A 89 3.71 7.71 -22.25
N GLU A 90 2.46 8.21 -22.16
CA GLU A 90 2.15 9.64 -22.06
C GLU A 90 2.57 10.26 -20.72
N ASP A 91 2.82 9.41 -19.71
CA ASP A 91 3.23 9.85 -18.38
C ASP A 91 4.74 10.07 -18.24
N VAL A 92 5.54 9.73 -19.25
CA VAL A 92 7.01 9.87 -19.16
C VAL A 92 7.40 11.31 -18.82
N GLY A 93 8.24 11.45 -17.79
CA GLY A 93 8.66 12.74 -17.24
C GLY A 93 7.72 13.35 -16.20
N ARG A 94 6.52 12.83 -16.02
CA ARG A 94 5.55 13.26 -14.99
C ARG A 94 5.87 12.63 -13.63
N LYS A 95 5.42 13.25 -12.54
CA LYS A 95 5.52 12.65 -11.21
C LYS A 95 4.76 11.33 -11.15
N LYS A 96 5.39 10.27 -10.64
CA LYS A 96 4.76 8.94 -10.50
C LYS A 96 3.48 8.99 -9.68
N THR A 97 3.46 9.76 -8.60
CA THR A 97 2.28 9.91 -7.75
C THR A 97 1.10 10.54 -8.50
N GLN A 98 1.35 11.55 -9.35
CA GLN A 98 0.30 12.19 -10.14
C GLN A 98 -0.27 11.25 -11.19
N SER A 99 0.58 10.56 -11.95
CA SER A 99 0.18 9.54 -12.92
C SER A 99 -0.63 8.42 -12.24
N ALA A 100 -0.14 7.92 -11.10
CA ALA A 100 -0.82 6.90 -10.32
C ALA A 100 -2.22 7.35 -9.87
N LYS A 101 -2.38 8.59 -9.39
CA LYS A 101 -3.68 9.15 -8.99
C LYS A 101 -4.68 9.14 -10.15
N GLU A 102 -4.26 9.60 -11.31
CA GLU A 102 -5.13 9.67 -12.49
C GLU A 102 -5.60 8.27 -12.89
N THR A 103 -4.71 7.29 -12.92
CA THR A 103 -5.03 5.90 -13.24
C THR A 103 -5.95 5.26 -12.18
N ILE A 104 -5.66 5.47 -10.88
CA ILE A 104 -6.51 5.00 -9.78
C ILE A 104 -7.92 5.56 -9.92
N ASN A 105 -8.05 6.88 -10.13
CA ASN A 105 -9.35 7.54 -10.24
C ASN A 105 -10.10 7.14 -11.52
N ALA A 106 -9.39 6.80 -12.61
CA ALA A 106 -10.00 6.27 -13.82
C ALA A 106 -10.60 4.87 -13.58
N ILE A 107 -9.98 4.05 -12.71
CA ILE A 107 -10.51 2.74 -12.30
C ILE A 107 -11.68 2.92 -11.34
N ASN A 108 -11.49 3.74 -10.31
CA ASN A 108 -12.49 3.94 -9.26
C ASN A 108 -12.48 5.39 -8.73
N PRO A 109 -13.40 6.23 -9.20
CA PRO A 109 -13.46 7.64 -8.79
C PRO A 109 -13.86 7.85 -7.31
N ASN A 110 -14.36 6.79 -6.64
CA ASN A 110 -14.75 6.85 -5.23
C ASN A 110 -13.55 6.71 -4.27
N VAL A 111 -12.35 6.44 -4.79
CA VAL A 111 -11.12 6.33 -3.99
C VAL A 111 -10.50 7.71 -3.83
N GLU A 112 -10.32 8.14 -2.58
CA GLU A 112 -9.54 9.33 -2.26
C GLU A 112 -8.04 9.02 -2.39
N VAL A 113 -7.32 9.72 -3.28
CA VAL A 113 -5.88 9.53 -3.46
C VAL A 113 -5.11 10.72 -2.90
N VAL A 114 -4.34 10.47 -1.85
CA VAL A 114 -3.47 11.46 -1.19
C VAL A 114 -2.04 11.30 -1.71
N LEU A 115 -1.48 12.37 -2.28
CA LEU A 115 -0.15 12.35 -2.89
C LEU A 115 0.93 12.81 -1.91
N HIS A 116 1.95 11.99 -1.75
CA HIS A 116 3.15 12.32 -0.98
C HIS A 116 4.36 12.32 -1.93
N ASN A 117 4.64 13.45 -2.58
CA ASN A 117 5.77 13.63 -3.51
C ASN A 117 7.08 13.83 -2.74
N VAL A 118 7.42 12.90 -1.86
CA VAL A 118 8.57 12.99 -0.97
C VAL A 118 9.27 11.64 -0.87
N ARG A 119 10.57 11.68 -0.58
CA ARG A 119 11.29 10.51 -0.12
C ARG A 119 10.93 10.28 1.36
N ILE A 120 10.66 9.03 1.74
CA ILE A 120 10.51 8.69 3.15
C ILE A 120 11.87 8.71 3.83
N THR A 121 11.96 9.43 4.96
CA THR A 121 13.16 9.62 5.77
C THR A 121 12.85 9.43 7.24
N SER A 122 13.89 9.37 8.09
CA SER A 122 13.71 9.28 9.55
C SER A 122 12.95 10.46 10.14
N GLU A 123 13.02 11.63 9.51
CA GLU A 123 12.36 12.84 9.99
C GLU A 123 10.85 12.85 9.67
N ASN A 124 10.42 12.20 8.59
CA ASN A 124 9.03 12.29 8.12
C ASN A 124 8.23 10.97 8.21
N ALA A 125 8.89 9.82 8.41
CA ALA A 125 8.24 8.52 8.31
C ALA A 125 7.05 8.35 9.28
N LEU A 126 7.19 8.80 10.52
CA LEU A 126 6.12 8.68 11.52
C LEU A 126 4.90 9.51 11.12
N ASP A 127 5.09 10.74 10.67
CA ASP A 127 3.99 11.63 10.30
C ASP A 127 3.31 11.19 9.01
N LEU A 128 4.06 10.65 8.04
CA LEU A 128 3.51 10.06 6.82
C LEU A 128 2.65 8.83 7.10
N ILE A 129 3.09 7.96 8.01
CA ILE A 129 2.42 6.68 8.30
C ILE A 129 1.24 6.84 9.26
N ARG A 130 1.30 7.76 10.21
CA ARG A 130 0.33 7.92 11.30
C ARG A 130 -1.14 7.97 10.85
N PRO A 131 -1.52 8.70 9.77
CA PRO A 131 -2.92 8.82 9.34
C PRO A 131 -3.53 7.54 8.75
N TYR A 132 -2.71 6.53 8.43
CA TYR A 132 -3.13 5.32 7.73
C TYR A 132 -3.28 4.13 8.67
N ASP A 133 -4.14 3.19 8.29
CA ASP A 133 -4.41 1.96 9.07
C ASP A 133 -3.40 0.86 8.74
N ILE A 134 -2.99 0.78 7.47
CA ILE A 134 -2.12 -0.26 6.92
C ILE A 134 -1.07 0.40 6.04
N VAL A 135 0.15 -0.10 6.11
CA VAL A 135 1.23 0.29 5.21
C VAL A 135 1.55 -0.87 4.27
N VAL A 136 1.72 -0.57 3.01
CA VAL A 136 2.18 -1.52 1.99
C VAL A 136 3.53 -1.07 1.49
N ASP A 137 4.53 -1.88 1.73
CA ASP A 137 5.91 -1.65 1.35
C ASP A 137 6.23 -2.39 0.05
N GLY A 138 6.21 -1.65 -1.06
CA GLY A 138 6.61 -2.11 -2.39
C GLY A 138 7.99 -1.59 -2.82
N THR A 139 8.84 -1.20 -1.87
CA THR A 139 10.15 -0.63 -2.16
C THR A 139 11.19 -1.70 -2.51
N ASP A 140 12.23 -1.28 -3.22
CA ASP A 140 13.29 -2.15 -3.75
C ASP A 140 14.63 -2.04 -3.00
N ASN A 141 14.69 -1.23 -1.94
CA ASN A 141 15.93 -0.99 -1.21
C ASN A 141 15.81 -1.26 0.29
N PHE A 142 16.85 -1.84 0.86
CA PHE A 142 16.90 -2.21 2.27
C PHE A 142 16.74 -1.04 3.25
N PRO A 143 17.39 0.13 3.07
CA PRO A 143 17.24 1.24 3.99
C PRO A 143 15.79 1.67 4.18
N THR A 144 15.02 1.78 3.09
CA THR A 144 13.60 2.15 3.15
C THR A 144 12.77 1.06 3.83
N ARG A 145 13.03 -0.22 3.56
CA ARG A 145 12.33 -1.35 4.21
C ARG A 145 12.53 -1.35 5.72
N TYR A 146 13.78 -1.16 6.19
CA TYR A 146 14.04 -1.06 7.62
C TYR A 146 13.37 0.14 8.26
N LEU A 147 13.42 1.30 7.61
CA LEU A 147 12.79 2.52 8.09
C LEU A 147 11.27 2.37 8.19
N THR A 148 10.64 1.86 7.13
CA THR A 148 9.20 1.58 7.10
C THR A 148 8.79 0.61 8.21
N ASN A 149 9.54 -0.50 8.35
CA ASN A 149 9.32 -1.45 9.42
C ASN A 149 9.38 -0.79 10.80
N ASP A 150 10.43 -0.03 11.08
CA ASP A 150 10.63 0.58 12.38
C ASP A 150 9.52 1.59 12.71
N ALA A 151 9.13 2.42 11.74
CA ALA A 151 8.03 3.35 11.90
C ALA A 151 6.68 2.61 12.14
N CYS A 152 6.43 1.53 11.41
CA CYS A 152 5.23 0.69 11.62
C CYS A 152 5.21 0.03 12.99
N VAL A 153 6.35 -0.45 13.49
CA VAL A 153 6.48 -1.01 14.85
C VAL A 153 6.14 0.03 15.90
N LEU A 154 6.75 1.23 15.79
CA LEU A 154 6.51 2.33 16.74
C LEU A 154 5.06 2.79 16.73
N LEU A 155 4.42 2.87 15.57
CA LEU A 155 3.03 3.31 15.41
C LEU A 155 2.02 2.17 15.58
N LYS A 156 2.46 0.94 15.82
CA LYS A 156 1.61 -0.26 15.91
C LYS A 156 0.72 -0.44 14.67
N LYS A 157 1.30 -0.23 13.49
CA LYS A 157 0.63 -0.42 12.20
C LYS A 157 1.09 -1.72 11.54
N PRO A 158 0.19 -2.48 10.89
CA PRO A 158 0.59 -3.59 10.04
C PRO A 158 1.43 -3.09 8.87
N ASN A 159 2.51 -3.79 8.57
CA ASN A 159 3.32 -3.58 7.38
C ASN A 159 3.19 -4.79 6.45
N VAL A 160 2.54 -4.59 5.32
CA VAL A 160 2.42 -5.58 4.25
C VAL A 160 3.64 -5.44 3.35
N TYR A 161 4.50 -6.42 3.41
CA TYR A 161 5.79 -6.43 2.71
C TYR A 161 5.73 -7.27 1.46
N GLY A 162 6.30 -6.74 0.38
CA GLY A 162 6.54 -7.47 -0.85
C GLY A 162 7.95 -7.22 -1.38
N SER A 163 8.59 -8.25 -1.92
CA SER A 163 9.85 -8.09 -2.64
C SER A 163 10.01 -9.12 -3.74
N ILE A 164 10.74 -8.75 -4.78
CA ILE A 164 11.10 -9.64 -5.89
C ILE A 164 12.61 -9.55 -6.10
N PHE A 165 13.22 -10.71 -6.26
CA PHE A 165 14.60 -10.82 -6.70
C PHE A 165 14.68 -11.88 -7.79
N ARG A 166 15.00 -11.46 -9.01
CA ARG A 166 14.99 -12.31 -10.21
C ARG A 166 13.63 -12.98 -10.42
N PHE A 167 13.52 -14.30 -10.22
CA PHE A 167 12.29 -15.10 -10.37
C PHE A 167 11.72 -15.56 -9.04
N GLU A 168 12.21 -15.05 -7.93
CA GLU A 168 11.72 -15.35 -6.58
C GLU A 168 10.98 -14.15 -6.01
N GLY A 169 9.79 -14.39 -5.47
CA GLY A 169 8.99 -13.39 -4.78
C GLY A 169 8.81 -13.72 -3.32
N GLN A 170 8.77 -12.70 -2.49
CA GLN A 170 8.46 -12.81 -1.07
C GLN A 170 7.31 -11.88 -0.73
N ALA A 171 6.37 -12.38 0.07
CA ALA A 171 5.28 -11.58 0.63
C ALA A 171 5.06 -11.98 2.09
N SER A 172 4.85 -10.99 2.94
CA SER A 172 4.57 -11.21 4.37
C SER A 172 3.79 -10.05 4.96
N VAL A 173 3.15 -10.29 6.11
CA VAL A 173 2.56 -9.24 6.94
C VAL A 173 3.31 -9.19 8.26
N PHE A 174 3.89 -8.04 8.55
CA PHE A 174 4.57 -7.78 9.82
C PHE A 174 3.65 -6.96 10.73
N ALA A 175 3.23 -7.56 11.83
CA ALA A 175 2.34 -6.93 12.81
C ALA A 175 2.76 -7.30 14.25
N PRO A 176 3.93 -6.84 14.72
CA PRO A 176 4.47 -7.25 16.03
C PRO A 176 3.58 -6.86 17.21
N HIS A 177 2.78 -5.81 17.07
CA HIS A 177 1.78 -5.43 18.08
C HIS A 177 0.65 -6.47 18.26
N LEU A 178 0.53 -7.44 17.35
CA LEU A 178 -0.38 -8.58 17.43
C LEU A 178 0.33 -9.88 17.81
N GLY A 179 1.59 -9.82 18.27
CA GLY A 179 2.39 -10.98 18.69
C GLY A 179 3.19 -11.65 17.58
N GLY A 180 3.20 -11.11 16.37
CA GLY A 180 4.00 -11.62 15.25
C GLY A 180 5.43 -11.04 15.21
N PRO A 181 6.28 -11.53 14.30
CA PRO A 181 7.60 -10.96 14.06
C PRO A 181 7.51 -9.61 13.32
N CYS A 182 8.60 -8.85 13.34
CA CYS A 182 8.78 -7.70 12.45
C CYS A 182 9.81 -8.04 11.36
N TYR A 183 10.01 -7.13 10.39
CA TYR A 183 11.00 -7.32 9.32
C TYR A 183 12.42 -7.58 9.87
N ARG A 184 12.81 -6.90 10.96
CA ARG A 184 14.12 -7.12 11.60
C ARG A 184 14.28 -8.49 12.26
N CYS A 185 13.19 -9.13 12.64
CA CYS A 185 13.24 -10.51 13.17
C CYS A 185 13.57 -11.51 12.06
N LEU A 186 13.04 -11.28 10.85
CA LEU A 186 13.27 -12.13 9.68
C LEU A 186 14.61 -11.80 9.01
N TYR A 187 14.96 -10.52 8.91
CA TYR A 187 16.20 -10.03 8.32
C TYR A 187 16.98 -9.21 9.34
N PRO A 188 17.64 -9.88 10.32
CA PRO A 188 18.47 -9.18 11.29
C PRO A 188 19.59 -8.48 10.53
N LYS A 189 19.94 -7.26 10.95
CA LYS A 189 21.01 -6.49 10.35
C LYS A 189 22.32 -7.24 10.55
N ILE A 190 22.69 -8.06 9.59
CA ILE A 190 23.99 -8.69 9.52
C ILE A 190 25.00 -7.57 9.29
N GLY A 191 26.03 -7.51 10.11
CA GLY A 191 27.07 -6.50 10.01
C GLY A 191 27.58 -6.33 8.59
N ARG A 192 28.19 -5.18 8.28
CA ARG A 192 28.60 -4.68 6.98
C ARG A 192 28.51 -5.72 5.87
N ALA A 193 27.37 -5.72 5.16
CA ALA A 193 27.24 -6.53 3.97
C ALA A 193 28.40 -6.16 3.05
N HIS A 194 29.12 -7.16 2.61
CA HIS A 194 30.13 -6.98 1.60
C HIS A 194 29.46 -6.36 0.37
N VAL A 195 29.87 -5.16 0.04
CA VAL A 195 29.59 -4.51 -1.24
C VAL A 195 30.32 -5.25 -2.34
#